data_2face647e3c36a956b3d86489f81c9e0
#
_entry.id   2face647e3c36a956b3d86489f81c9e0
#
_cell.length_a   1.000
_cell.length_b   1.000
_cell.length_c   1.000
_cell.angle_alpha   90.00
_cell.angle_beta   90.00
_cell.angle_gamma   90.00
#
_symmetry.space_group_name_H-M   'P 1'
#
loop_
_entity.id
_entity.type
_entity.pdbx_description
1 polymer ?
#
loop_
_entity_poly.entity_id
_entity_poly.type
_entity_poly.pdbx_seq_one_letter_code
_entity_poly.pdbx_strand_id
1 'polypeptide(L)'
;MKATKLLFTLLMFILPALAYSEQASGTNEIPVSGKTEISKGPSRVPAAPAVEATQTGDLINIYFLNDLGNVTITITSETGETVYQHTAPTGYGASELIDTSDFAEGSYLITFTNATGLFLHGEFQI
;
A
#
# COMPACT_ATOMS: atom_id res chain seq x y z
N MET A 1 -24.47 -34.83 -32.80
CA MET A 1 -24.60 -34.89 -31.37
C MET A 1 -23.27 -34.72 -30.63
N LYS A 2 -22.25 -35.39 -31.07
CA LYS A 2 -20.95 -35.24 -30.40
C LYS A 2 -20.37 -33.87 -30.57
N ALA A 3 -20.62 -33.24 -31.69
CA ALA A 3 -20.10 -31.90 -31.92
C ALA A 3 -20.71 -30.86 -30.98
N THR A 4 -21.95 -31.09 -30.60
CA THR A 4 -22.61 -30.16 -29.70
C THR A 4 -22.01 -30.17 -28.32
N LYS A 5 -21.60 -31.34 -27.85
CA LYS A 5 -20.95 -31.43 -26.54
C LYS A 5 -19.61 -30.79 -26.52
N LEU A 6 -18.88 -30.90 -27.61
CA LEU A 6 -17.58 -30.28 -27.72
C LEU A 6 -17.69 -28.77 -27.70
N LEU A 7 -18.72 -28.23 -28.35
CA LEU A 7 -18.93 -26.79 -28.35
C LEU A 7 -19.23 -26.28 -26.96
N PHE A 8 -20.01 -27.01 -26.21
CA PHE A 8 -20.33 -26.62 -24.83
C PHE A 8 -19.10 -26.57 -23.96
N THR A 9 -18.25 -27.56 -24.11
CA THR A 9 -17.04 -27.62 -23.33
C THR A 9 -16.13 -26.44 -23.64
N LEU A 10 -16.05 -26.06 -24.88
CA LEU A 10 -15.21 -24.94 -25.29
C LEU A 10 -15.72 -23.64 -24.72
N LEU A 11 -17.01 -23.46 -24.68
CA LEU A 11 -17.61 -22.26 -24.17
C LEU A 11 -17.32 -22.08 -22.68
N MET A 12 -17.32 -23.16 -21.95
CA MET A 12 -17.04 -23.10 -20.53
C MET A 12 -15.63 -22.69 -20.21
N PHE A 13 -14.71 -22.99 -21.09
CA PHE A 13 -13.32 -22.62 -20.88
C PHE A 13 -13.07 -21.14 -21.08
N ILE A 14 -13.81 -20.51 -21.95
CA ILE A 14 -13.57 -19.11 -22.27
C ILE A 14 -14.05 -18.18 -21.16
N LEU A 15 -15.15 -18.52 -20.51
CA LEU A 15 -15.74 -17.67 -19.48
C LEU A 15 -14.84 -17.43 -18.28
N PRO A 16 -14.18 -18.44 -17.71
CA PRO A 16 -13.29 -18.18 -16.59
C PRO A 16 -12.09 -17.32 -16.96
N ALA A 17 -11.63 -17.43 -18.19
CA ALA A 17 -10.49 -16.64 -18.61
C ALA A 17 -10.84 -15.16 -18.67
N LEU A 18 -12.02 -14.83 -19.10
CA LEU A 18 -12.47 -13.45 -19.14
C LEU A 18 -12.62 -12.85 -17.75
N ALA A 19 -13.17 -13.63 -16.84
CA ALA A 19 -13.32 -13.17 -15.47
C ALA A 19 -11.97 -12.90 -14.81
N TYR A 20 -10.99 -13.67 -15.17
CA TYR A 20 -9.67 -13.48 -14.62
C TYR A 20 -9.03 -12.18 -15.06
N SER A 21 -9.20 -11.80 -16.30
CA SER A 21 -8.51 -10.63 -16.80
C SER A 21 -9.06 -9.33 -16.20
N GLU A 22 -10.27 -9.36 -15.69
CA GLU A 22 -10.84 -8.16 -15.08
C GLU A 22 -10.31 -7.88 -13.70
N GLN A 23 -9.75 -8.85 -13.03
CA GLN A 23 -9.25 -8.66 -11.68
C GLN A 23 -7.77 -8.34 -11.63
N ALA A 24 -7.12 -8.33 -12.76
CA ALA A 24 -5.68 -8.26 -12.77
C ALA A 24 -5.11 -6.87 -12.58
N SER A 25 -5.89 -5.83 -12.70
CA SER A 25 -5.32 -4.50 -12.60
C SER A 25 -6.05 -3.72 -11.54
N GLY A 26 -5.30 -3.09 -10.68
CA GLY A 26 -5.89 -2.27 -9.68
C GLY A 26 -4.83 -1.68 -8.79
N THR A 27 -4.87 -0.38 -8.66
CA THR A 27 -4.04 0.31 -7.70
C THR A 27 -4.95 0.76 -6.59
N ASN A 28 -4.62 0.36 -5.37
CA ASN A 28 -5.39 0.75 -4.21
C ASN A 28 -4.61 1.77 -3.42
N GLU A 29 -5.30 2.80 -3.01
CA GLU A 29 -4.69 3.78 -2.15
C GLU A 29 -4.72 3.27 -0.73
N ILE A 30 -3.60 3.38 -0.01
CA ILE A 30 -3.53 3.05 1.40
C ILE A 30 -3.72 4.34 2.16
N PRO A 31 -4.85 4.53 2.85
CA PRO A 31 -5.06 5.78 3.57
C PRO A 31 -4.06 5.90 4.70
N VAL A 32 -3.35 7.01 4.75
CA VAL A 32 -2.35 7.27 5.77
C VAL A 32 -2.84 8.44 6.61
N SER A 33 -2.86 8.25 7.91
CA SER A 33 -3.29 9.29 8.82
C SER A 33 -2.41 9.30 10.05
N GLY A 34 -2.52 10.35 10.88
CA GLY A 34 -1.76 10.46 12.08
C GLY A 34 -1.27 11.86 12.32
N LYS A 35 -0.17 11.97 13.07
CA LYS A 35 0.35 13.25 13.49
C LYS A 35 1.61 13.60 12.77
N THR A 36 1.65 14.78 12.20
CA THR A 36 2.90 15.39 11.86
C THR A 36 3.26 16.32 13.01
N GLU A 37 4.54 16.47 13.22
CA GLU A 37 4.99 17.08 14.43
C GLU A 37 4.64 18.53 14.56
N ILE A 38 4.23 19.17 13.57
CA ILE A 38 4.08 20.56 13.67
C ILE A 38 2.71 21.02 13.82
N SER A 39 2.05 20.81 14.79
CA SER A 39 0.79 21.37 14.89
C SER A 39 0.84 22.48 15.87
N LYS A 40 1.19 23.60 15.41
CA LYS A 40 1.11 24.70 16.23
C LYS A 40 -0.16 25.40 16.03
N GLY A 41 -1.02 25.36 16.83
CA GLY A 41 -2.24 26.07 16.74
C GLY A 41 -3.29 25.41 15.88
N PRO A 42 -4.50 25.89 15.95
CA PRO A 42 -5.61 25.28 15.28
C PRO A 42 -5.51 25.52 13.79
N SER A 43 -5.52 24.47 13.08
CA SER A 43 -5.55 24.56 11.65
C SER A 43 -6.96 24.27 11.19
N ARG A 44 -7.57 25.20 10.52
CA ARG A 44 -8.90 25.00 10.04
C ARG A 44 -8.94 24.24 8.76
N VAL A 45 -7.88 24.31 8.02
CA VAL A 45 -7.79 23.63 6.74
C VAL A 45 -7.06 22.32 7.00
N PRO A 46 -7.62 21.19 6.58
CA PRO A 46 -6.91 19.93 6.74
C PRO A 46 -5.61 20.03 5.97
N ALA A 47 -4.53 19.74 6.65
CA ALA A 47 -3.24 19.77 6.01
C ALA A 47 -3.18 18.68 4.95
N ALA A 48 -2.50 18.96 3.86
CA ALA A 48 -2.25 17.94 2.87
C ALA A 48 -1.46 16.82 3.51
N PRO A 49 -1.68 15.58 3.13
CA PRO A 49 -0.91 14.47 3.69
C PRO A 49 0.55 14.63 3.34
N ALA A 50 1.40 14.34 4.31
CA ALA A 50 2.84 14.42 4.09
C ALA A 50 3.36 13.19 3.36
N VAL A 51 2.62 12.10 3.39
CA VAL A 51 3.01 10.83 2.80
C VAL A 51 1.82 10.25 2.07
N GLU A 52 2.06 9.74 0.87
CA GLU A 52 1.05 9.01 0.12
C GLU A 52 1.57 7.60 -0.12
N ALA A 53 0.69 6.61 0.05
CA ALA A 53 1.04 5.22 -0.19
C ALA A 53 0.00 4.59 -1.09
N THR A 54 0.47 3.84 -2.08
CA THR A 54 -0.42 3.10 -2.99
C THR A 54 0.08 1.66 -3.09
N GLN A 55 -0.85 0.75 -3.29
CA GLN A 55 -0.56 -0.66 -3.43
C GLN A 55 -1.00 -1.12 -4.81
N THR A 56 -0.07 -1.66 -5.57
CA THR A 56 -0.36 -2.20 -6.89
C THR A 56 0.24 -3.60 -6.95
N GLY A 57 -0.62 -4.62 -6.94
CA GLY A 57 -0.15 -6.00 -6.90
C GLY A 57 0.71 -6.23 -5.67
N ASP A 58 1.94 -6.67 -5.89
CA ASP A 58 2.87 -6.96 -4.82
C ASP A 58 3.77 -5.79 -4.45
N LEU A 59 3.46 -4.59 -4.94
CA LEU A 59 4.32 -3.44 -4.71
C LEU A 59 3.58 -2.35 -3.97
N ILE A 60 4.26 -1.74 -3.02
CA ILE A 60 3.76 -0.56 -2.33
C ILE A 60 4.67 0.60 -2.69
N ASN A 61 4.07 1.65 -3.24
CA ASN A 61 4.77 2.88 -3.56
C ASN A 61 4.49 3.91 -2.49
N ILE A 62 5.54 4.55 -1.99
CA ILE A 62 5.41 5.55 -0.97
C ILE A 62 6.03 6.83 -1.49
N TYR A 63 5.26 7.91 -1.46
CA TYR A 63 5.73 9.21 -1.90
C TYR A 63 5.75 10.16 -0.71
N PHE A 64 6.89 10.81 -0.51
CA PHE A 64 7.02 11.79 0.54
C PHE A 64 6.82 13.17 -0.06
N LEU A 65 5.77 13.82 0.40
CA LEU A 65 5.38 15.11 -0.18
C LEU A 65 6.07 16.28 0.48
N ASN A 66 6.71 16.02 1.61
CA ASN A 66 7.48 17.05 2.33
C ASN A 66 8.80 16.45 2.76
N ASP A 67 9.74 17.32 3.10
CA ASP A 67 10.99 16.87 3.67
C ASP A 67 10.76 16.61 5.15
N LEU A 68 10.73 15.35 5.52
CA LEU A 68 10.48 14.91 6.89
C LEU A 68 11.73 14.41 7.58
N GLY A 69 12.89 14.63 6.97
CA GLY A 69 14.14 14.10 7.49
C GLY A 69 14.26 12.63 7.21
N ASN A 70 14.90 11.90 8.08
CA ASN A 70 14.99 10.45 7.95
C ASN A 70 13.75 9.83 8.54
N VAL A 71 13.03 9.09 7.73
CA VAL A 71 11.79 8.45 8.15
C VAL A 71 11.97 6.95 8.19
N THR A 72 11.56 6.36 9.29
CA THR A 72 11.56 4.91 9.44
C THR A 72 10.20 4.38 9.05
N ILE A 73 10.20 3.49 8.08
CA ILE A 73 9.00 2.82 7.61
C ILE A 73 8.99 1.43 8.23
N THR A 74 7.93 1.10 8.95
CA THR A 74 7.81 -0.19 9.60
C THR A 74 6.50 -0.84 9.19
N ILE A 75 6.55 -2.10 8.81
CA ILE A 75 5.34 -2.86 8.49
C ILE A 75 5.25 -4.00 9.49
N THR A 76 4.10 -4.09 10.17
CA THR A 76 3.84 -5.15 11.12
C THR A 76 2.65 -5.97 10.68
N SER A 77 2.71 -7.26 10.96
CA SER A 77 1.60 -8.16 10.67
C SER A 77 0.52 -8.01 11.74
N GLU A 78 -0.61 -8.64 11.50
CA GLU A 78 -1.72 -8.58 12.45
C GLU A 78 -1.38 -9.24 13.78
N THR A 79 -0.35 -10.06 13.84
CA THR A 79 0.12 -10.64 15.10
C THR A 79 1.13 -9.76 15.82
N GLY A 80 1.47 -8.61 15.23
CA GLY A 80 2.42 -7.69 15.86
C GLY A 80 3.87 -7.90 15.45
N GLU A 81 4.11 -8.82 14.52
CA GLU A 81 5.46 -9.10 14.09
C GLU A 81 5.92 -8.09 13.05
N THR A 82 7.12 -7.56 13.21
CA THR A 82 7.69 -6.65 12.21
C THR A 82 8.20 -7.45 11.03
N VAL A 83 7.62 -7.22 9.87
CA VAL A 83 8.01 -7.92 8.66
C VAL A 83 8.85 -7.07 7.73
N TYR A 84 8.94 -5.77 7.98
CA TYR A 84 9.74 -4.86 7.16
C TYR A 84 10.07 -3.62 7.97
N GLN A 85 11.30 -3.15 7.85
CA GLN A 85 11.69 -1.91 8.49
C GLN A 85 12.84 -1.30 7.71
N HIS A 86 12.72 -0.02 7.41
CA HIS A 86 13.72 0.65 6.60
C HIS A 86 13.68 2.14 6.92
N THR A 87 14.83 2.75 7.08
CA THR A 87 14.94 4.18 7.31
C THR A 87 15.48 4.83 6.06
N ALA A 88 14.79 5.84 5.57
CA ALA A 88 15.14 6.50 4.33
C ALA A 88 15.09 8.01 4.48
N PRO A 89 15.95 8.73 3.78
CA PRO A 89 15.85 10.19 3.73
C PRO A 89 14.68 10.59 2.87
N THR A 90 14.00 11.66 3.25
CA THR A 90 12.80 12.08 2.54
C THR A 90 12.96 13.45 1.91
N GLY A 91 14.08 13.71 1.32
CA GLY A 91 14.26 14.96 0.62
C GLY A 91 13.14 15.18 -0.40
N TYR A 92 13.12 16.36 -0.96
CA TYR A 92 12.04 16.78 -1.85
C TYR A 92 11.86 15.76 -2.98
N GLY A 93 10.64 15.27 -3.13
CA GLY A 93 10.34 14.32 -4.18
C GLY A 93 10.78 12.90 -3.93
N ALA A 94 11.17 12.56 -2.72
CA ALA A 94 11.63 11.22 -2.42
C ALA A 94 10.50 10.21 -2.48
N SER A 95 10.84 8.99 -2.85
CA SER A 95 9.88 7.90 -2.87
C SER A 95 10.57 6.60 -2.51
N GLU A 96 9.77 5.63 -2.06
CA GLU A 96 10.25 4.32 -1.70
C GLU A 96 9.34 3.28 -2.33
N LEU A 97 9.93 2.16 -2.72
CA LEU A 97 9.19 1.06 -3.30
C LEU A 97 9.41 -0.16 -2.42
N ILE A 98 8.33 -0.78 -1.98
CA ILE A 98 8.40 -1.95 -1.11
C ILE A 98 7.81 -3.14 -1.86
N ASP A 99 8.59 -4.22 -1.91
CA ASP A 99 8.16 -5.46 -2.53
C ASP A 99 7.55 -6.35 -1.43
N THR A 100 6.27 -6.65 -1.57
CA THR A 100 5.56 -7.45 -0.59
C THR A 100 5.28 -8.86 -1.07
N SER A 101 5.98 -9.32 -2.10
CA SER A 101 5.70 -10.62 -2.68
C SER A 101 5.98 -11.77 -1.71
N ASP A 102 6.83 -11.56 -0.70
CA ASP A 102 7.12 -12.59 0.28
C ASP A 102 6.24 -12.50 1.52
N PHE A 103 5.33 -11.56 1.57
CA PHE A 103 4.46 -11.41 2.74
C PHE A 103 3.35 -12.43 2.68
N ALA A 104 3.03 -13.03 3.82
CA ALA A 104 1.88 -13.94 3.90
C ALA A 104 0.59 -13.15 3.77
N GLU A 105 -0.47 -13.83 3.40
CA GLU A 105 -1.79 -13.20 3.31
C GLU A 105 -2.24 -12.74 4.68
N GLY A 106 -2.86 -11.59 4.74
CA GLY A 106 -3.38 -11.06 5.99
C GLY A 106 -3.40 -9.55 6.01
N SER A 107 -3.70 -9.02 7.17
CA SER A 107 -3.77 -7.57 7.38
C SER A 107 -2.45 -7.06 7.92
N TYR A 108 -2.06 -5.88 7.48
CA TYR A 108 -0.78 -5.31 7.85
C TYR A 108 -0.94 -3.84 8.22
N LEU A 109 -0.08 -3.38 9.09
CA LEU A 109 -0.02 -1.98 9.49
C LEU A 109 1.31 -1.40 9.04
N ILE A 110 1.26 -0.27 8.34
CA ILE A 110 2.47 0.45 7.96
C ILE A 110 2.54 1.73 8.77
N THR A 111 3.72 2.02 9.33
CA THR A 111 3.91 3.22 10.14
C THR A 111 5.10 4.00 9.63
N PHE A 112 5.03 5.30 9.80
CA PHE A 112 6.09 6.22 9.41
C PHE A 112 6.45 7.07 10.60
N THR A 113 7.69 7.01 11.04
CA THR A 113 8.15 7.77 12.20
C THR A 113 9.47 8.46 11.90
N ASN A 114 9.75 9.55 12.60
CA ASN A 114 11.04 10.20 12.51
C ASN A 114 11.46 10.71 13.88
N ALA A 115 12.60 11.39 13.93
CA ALA A 115 13.17 11.83 15.21
C ALA A 115 12.43 13.02 15.80
N THR A 116 11.61 13.71 15.01
CA THR A 116 11.00 14.95 15.46
C THR A 116 9.54 14.80 15.86
N GLY A 117 9.00 13.58 15.87
CA GLY A 117 7.65 13.38 16.37
C GLY A 117 6.64 13.00 15.33
N LEU A 118 7.08 12.75 14.11
CA LEU A 118 6.16 12.26 13.09
C LEU A 118 5.65 10.88 13.47
N PHE A 119 4.35 10.67 13.34
CA PHE A 119 3.77 9.35 13.47
C PHE A 119 2.57 9.24 12.56
N LEU A 120 2.74 8.55 11.46
CA LEU A 120 1.68 8.28 10.51
C LEU A 120 1.50 6.78 10.40
N HIS A 121 0.29 6.36 10.08
CA HIS A 121 0.02 4.93 9.95
C HIS A 121 -1.06 4.69 8.90
N GLY A 122 -1.05 3.50 8.36
CA GLY A 122 -2.07 3.05 7.42
C GLY A 122 -2.20 1.56 7.51
N GLU A 123 -3.30 1.04 6.99
CA GLU A 123 -3.56 -0.39 6.99
C GLU A 123 -3.75 -0.87 5.57
N PHE A 124 -3.26 -2.05 5.29
CA PHE A 124 -3.43 -2.65 3.98
C PHE A 124 -3.51 -4.16 4.13
N GLN A 125 -3.90 -4.82 3.06
CA GLN A 125 -4.07 -6.26 3.06
C GLN A 125 -3.30 -6.90 1.92
N ILE A 126 -2.82 -8.09 2.18
CA ILE A 126 -2.17 -8.92 1.17
C ILE A 126 -3.08 -10.10 0.82
#